data_e66eccab2413c3442174b416fd2ca0be
#
_entry.id   e66eccab2413c3442174b416fd2ca0be
#
_cell.length_a   1.000
_cell.length_b   1.000
_cell.length_c   1.000
_cell.angle_alpha   90.00
_cell.angle_beta   90.00
_cell.angle_gamma   90.00
#
_symmetry.space_group_name_H-M   'P 1'
#
loop_
_entity.id
_entity.type
_entity.pdbx_description
1 polymer ?
#
loop_
_entity_poly.entity_id
_entity_poly.type
_entity_poly.pdbx_seq_one_letter_code
_entity_poly.pdbx_strand_id
1 'polypeptide(L)'
;QQRLCIARVLALEPEVLRLDEPTSGLDPISTAKVEASLQMLKQNYTVIIAPSSIQQTARIADWAAFLLQGELVEWNKGEDLFSAPRNKKTEDYITGRFG
;
A
#
# COMPACT_ATOMS: atom_id res chain seq x y z
N GLN A 1 8.88 5.79 15.41
CA GLN A 1 7.43 5.84 15.59
C GLN A 1 6.73 6.24 14.30
N GLN A 2 6.07 5.29 13.65
CA GLN A 2 5.37 5.56 12.40
C GLN A 2 4.20 6.52 12.59
N ARG A 3 3.44 6.35 13.67
CA ARG A 3 2.30 7.24 13.93
C ARG A 3 2.75 8.67 14.17
N LEU A 4 3.88 8.85 14.85
CA LEU A 4 4.44 10.18 15.06
C LEU A 4 4.94 10.80 13.75
N CYS A 5 5.57 10.00 12.89
CA CYS A 5 6.02 10.48 11.59
C CYS A 5 4.84 10.91 10.72
N ILE A 6 3.75 10.15 10.71
CA ILE A 6 2.53 10.52 10.00
C ILE A 6 1.97 11.82 10.53
N ALA A 7 1.90 11.97 11.86
CA ALA A 7 1.41 13.21 12.48
C ALA A 7 2.26 14.44 12.10
N ARG A 8 3.58 14.27 12.02
CA ARG A 8 4.47 15.36 11.62
C ARG A 8 4.22 15.79 10.17
N VAL A 9 4.01 14.82 9.28
CA VAL A 9 3.73 15.12 7.89
C VAL A 9 2.37 15.81 7.75
N LEU A 10 1.37 15.36 8.49
CA LEU A 10 0.04 15.96 8.47
C LEU A 10 0.05 17.41 8.94
N ALA A 11 0.96 17.77 9.85
CA ALA A 11 1.09 19.15 10.31
C ALA A 11 1.47 20.11 9.19
N LEU A 12 2.00 19.63 8.07
CA LEU A 12 2.32 20.42 6.90
C LEU A 12 1.12 20.63 5.94
N GLU A 13 -0.02 20.02 6.26
CA GLU A 13 -1.26 20.10 5.48
C GLU A 13 -1.06 19.71 4.01
N PRO A 14 -0.50 18.53 3.70
CA PRO A 14 -0.28 18.11 2.32
C PRO A 14 -1.59 17.69 1.66
N GLU A 15 -1.64 17.76 0.33
CA GLU A 15 -2.75 17.19 -0.44
C GLU A 15 -2.54 15.70 -0.71
N VAL A 16 -1.28 15.29 -0.83
CA VAL A 16 -0.88 13.92 -1.11
C VAL A 16 0.07 13.44 -0.03
N LEU A 17 -0.23 12.29 0.56
CA LEU A 17 0.65 11.61 1.50
C LEU A 17 1.34 10.46 0.78
N ARG A 18 2.66 10.41 0.85
CA ARG A 18 3.44 9.29 0.33
C ARG A 18 4.17 8.62 1.48
N LEU A 19 3.90 7.33 1.66
CA LEU A 19 4.44 6.56 2.78
C LEU A 19 5.16 5.32 2.25
N ASP A 20 6.36 5.08 2.74
CA ASP A 20 7.18 3.93 2.37
C ASP A 20 7.22 2.97 3.54
N GLU A 21 6.65 1.78 3.35
CA GLU A 21 6.56 0.72 4.36
C GLU A 21 6.15 1.25 5.74
N PRO A 22 4.97 1.91 5.84
CA PRO A 22 4.59 2.60 7.08
C PRO A 22 4.40 1.69 8.29
N THR A 23 4.26 0.39 8.07
CA THR A 23 4.08 -0.59 9.17
C THR A 23 5.30 -1.47 9.39
N SER A 24 6.42 -1.17 8.72
CA SER A 24 7.65 -1.94 8.87
C SER A 24 8.12 -1.92 10.33
N GLY A 25 8.44 -3.10 10.85
CA GLY A 25 8.92 -3.25 12.22
C GLY A 25 7.84 -3.16 13.30
N LEU A 26 6.58 -3.01 12.94
CA LEU A 26 5.49 -2.96 13.91
C LEU A 26 4.90 -4.35 14.15
N ASP A 27 4.40 -4.57 15.36
CA ASP A 27 3.66 -5.78 15.70
C ASP A 27 2.27 -5.76 15.02
N PRO A 28 1.53 -6.90 15.01
CA PRO A 28 0.23 -6.97 14.34
C PRO A 28 -0.82 -5.98 14.86
N ILE A 29 -0.80 -5.70 16.17
CA ILE A 29 -1.78 -4.78 16.77
C ILE A 29 -1.48 -3.35 16.33
N SER A 30 -0.22 -2.94 16.38
CA SER A 30 0.19 -1.60 15.94
C SER A 30 -0.01 -1.43 14.44
N THR A 31 0.28 -2.47 13.65
CA THR A 31 0.02 -2.47 12.21
C THR A 31 -1.46 -2.23 11.93
N ALA A 32 -2.36 -2.92 12.62
CA ALA A 32 -3.80 -2.73 12.43
C ALA A 32 -4.23 -1.30 12.74
N LYS A 33 -3.65 -0.69 13.77
CA LYS A 33 -3.95 0.70 14.13
C LYS A 33 -3.50 1.67 13.06
N VAL A 34 -2.32 1.46 12.49
CA VAL A 34 -1.82 2.31 11.40
C VAL A 34 -2.70 2.13 10.16
N GLU A 35 -3.05 0.90 9.80
CA GLU A 35 -3.94 0.65 8.66
C GLU A 35 -5.30 1.32 8.84
N ALA A 36 -5.87 1.26 10.03
CA ALA A 36 -7.13 1.95 10.33
C ALA A 36 -6.99 3.47 10.18
N SER A 37 -5.87 4.04 10.63
CA SER A 37 -5.60 5.47 10.48
C SER A 37 -5.51 5.85 9.00
N LEU A 38 -4.87 5.02 8.17
CA LEU A 38 -4.76 5.27 6.74
C LEU A 38 -6.12 5.22 6.04
N GLN A 39 -7.01 4.32 6.46
CA GLN A 39 -8.37 4.27 5.93
C GLN A 39 -9.16 5.54 6.24
N MET A 40 -8.93 6.15 7.39
CA MET A 40 -9.55 7.42 7.72
C MET A 40 -8.94 8.59 6.94
N LEU A 41 -7.61 8.58 6.80
CA LEU A 41 -6.90 9.66 6.11
C LEU A 41 -7.26 9.75 4.63
N LYS A 42 -7.55 8.64 3.98
CA LYS A 42 -7.88 8.66 2.55
C LYS A 42 -9.15 9.43 2.24
N GLN A 43 -9.97 9.73 3.22
CA GLN A 43 -11.19 10.53 3.04
C GLN A 43 -10.87 11.98 2.72
N ASN A 44 -9.73 12.48 3.19
CA ASN A 44 -9.33 13.87 3.03
C ASN A 44 -8.04 14.05 2.22
N TYR A 45 -7.29 12.97 2.03
CA TYR A 45 -5.99 12.99 1.37
C TYR A 45 -5.91 11.90 0.33
N THR A 46 -5.09 12.13 -0.69
CA THR A 46 -4.64 11.06 -1.57
C THR A 46 -3.46 10.38 -0.89
N VAL A 47 -3.57 9.09 -0.63
CA VAL A 47 -2.53 8.33 0.08
C VAL A 47 -1.88 7.36 -0.88
N ILE A 48 -0.57 7.47 -1.02
CA ILE A 48 0.25 6.57 -1.85
C ILE A 48 1.17 5.79 -0.92
N ILE A 49 1.13 4.47 -0.99
CA ILE A 49 1.88 3.60 -0.09
C ILE A 49 2.74 2.63 -0.89
N ALA A 50 4.00 2.47 -0.47
CA ALA A 50 4.79 1.31 -0.83
C ALA A 50 4.68 0.34 0.35
N PRO A 51 3.86 -0.71 0.25
CA PRO A 51 3.52 -1.55 1.40
C PRO A 51 4.60 -2.58 1.73
N SER A 52 4.52 -3.14 2.93
CA SER A 52 5.46 -4.17 3.39
C SER A 52 5.16 -5.54 2.78
N SER A 53 3.92 -5.78 2.35
CA SER A 53 3.53 -7.09 1.86
C SER A 53 2.35 -7.02 0.89
N ILE A 54 2.20 -8.08 0.10
CA ILE A 54 1.05 -8.23 -0.79
C ILE A 54 -0.25 -8.28 0.01
N GLN A 55 -0.24 -8.97 1.15
CA GLN A 55 -1.42 -9.10 1.99
C GLN A 55 -1.90 -7.75 2.50
N GLN A 56 -0.98 -6.88 2.90
CA GLN A 56 -1.33 -5.53 3.33
C GLN A 56 -1.97 -4.75 2.18
N THR A 57 -1.38 -4.81 1.00
CA THR A 57 -1.92 -4.13 -0.17
C THR A 57 -3.34 -4.61 -0.46
N ALA A 58 -3.56 -5.91 -0.42
CA ALA A 58 -4.88 -6.48 -0.69
C ALA A 58 -5.94 -5.99 0.31
N ARG A 59 -5.54 -5.75 1.58
CA ARG A 59 -6.47 -5.28 2.60
C ARG A 59 -6.84 -3.80 2.47
N ILE A 60 -5.89 -2.96 2.07
CA ILE A 60 -6.06 -1.51 2.24
C ILE A 60 -6.13 -0.72 0.94
N ALA A 61 -5.70 -1.28 -0.18
CA ALA A 61 -5.60 -0.51 -1.42
C ALA A 61 -6.93 -0.41 -2.15
N ASP A 62 -7.30 0.81 -2.55
CA ASP A 62 -8.39 1.03 -3.49
C ASP A 62 -7.89 0.75 -4.91
N TRP A 63 -6.69 1.23 -5.22
CA TRP A 63 -5.99 0.99 -6.48
C TRP A 63 -4.59 0.49 -6.19
N ALA A 64 -4.10 -0.40 -7.01
CA ALA A 64 -2.76 -0.96 -6.85
C ALA A 64 -2.00 -0.95 -8.17
N ALA A 65 -0.70 -0.72 -8.07
CA ALA A 65 0.22 -0.73 -9.19
C ALA A 65 1.33 -1.73 -8.90
N PHE A 66 1.60 -2.61 -9.84
CA PHE A 66 2.72 -3.53 -9.75
C PHE A 66 3.87 -3.01 -10.60
N LEU A 67 4.99 -2.74 -9.92
CA LEU A 67 6.21 -2.27 -10.57
C LEU A 67 7.27 -3.35 -10.49
N LEU A 68 7.99 -3.56 -11.57
CA LEU A 68 9.07 -4.52 -11.62
C LEU A 68 10.25 -3.92 -12.38
N GLN A 69 11.40 -3.86 -11.73
CA GLN A 69 12.63 -3.34 -12.32
C GLN A 69 12.45 -1.96 -12.96
N GLY A 70 11.72 -1.10 -12.28
CA GLY A 70 11.50 0.28 -12.72
C GLY A 70 10.38 0.46 -13.75
N GLU A 71 9.70 -0.62 -14.13
CA GLU A 71 8.59 -0.55 -15.09
C GLU A 71 7.25 -0.79 -14.41
N LEU A 72 6.24 -0.03 -14.83
CA LEU A 72 4.87 -0.27 -14.43
C LEU A 72 4.33 -1.45 -15.23
N VAL A 73 4.12 -2.58 -14.58
CA VAL A 73 3.65 -3.80 -15.22
C VAL A 73 2.14 -3.83 -15.32
N GLU A 74 1.45 -3.49 -14.22
CA GLU A 74 0.00 -3.54 -14.20
C GLU A 74 -0.55 -2.54 -13.18
N TRP A 75 -1.72 -1.97 -13.50
CA TRP A 75 -2.43 -1.02 -12.68
C TRP A 75 -3.92 -1.33 -12.74
N ASN A 76 -4.56 -1.50 -11.60
CA ASN A 76 -6.00 -1.75 -11.56
C ASN A 76 -6.54 -1.50 -10.15
N LYS A 77 -7.86 -1.60 -9.99
CA LYS A 77 -8.47 -1.64 -8.68
C LYS A 77 -7.86 -2.78 -7.87
N GLY A 78 -7.66 -2.56 -6.57
CA GLY A 78 -6.98 -3.54 -5.73
C GLY A 78 -7.58 -4.91 -5.80
N GLU A 79 -8.90 -5.02 -5.64
CA GLU A 79 -9.55 -6.33 -5.68
C GLU A 79 -9.41 -7.02 -7.03
N ASP A 80 -9.45 -6.29 -8.14
CA ASP A 80 -9.31 -6.86 -9.47
C ASP A 80 -7.87 -7.30 -9.73
N LEU A 81 -6.90 -6.52 -9.28
CA LEU A 81 -5.49 -6.85 -9.50
C LEU A 81 -5.09 -8.13 -8.76
N PHE A 82 -5.63 -8.34 -7.57
CA PHE A 82 -5.26 -9.50 -6.76
C PHE A 82 -6.09 -10.74 -7.07
N SER A 83 -7.34 -10.58 -7.50
CA SER A 83 -8.20 -11.73 -7.81
C SER A 83 -8.07 -12.20 -9.26
N ALA A 84 -7.81 -11.28 -10.20
CA ALA A 84 -7.77 -11.58 -11.62
C ALA A 84 -6.72 -10.71 -12.34
N PRO A 85 -5.44 -10.90 -12.03
CA PRO A 85 -4.38 -10.12 -12.68
C PRO A 85 -4.36 -10.42 -14.19
N ARG A 86 -4.16 -9.36 -14.97
CA ARG A 86 -4.16 -9.48 -16.45
C ARG A 86 -2.78 -9.82 -16.99
N ASN A 87 -1.73 -9.49 -16.25
CA ASN A 87 -0.36 -9.73 -16.69
C ASN A 87 0.21 -10.96 -15.98
N LYS A 88 0.85 -11.83 -16.73
CA LYS A 88 1.46 -13.04 -16.19
C LYS A 88 2.51 -12.75 -15.11
N LYS A 89 3.26 -11.66 -15.25
CA LYS A 89 4.25 -11.26 -14.26
C LYS A 89 3.60 -10.90 -12.92
N THR A 90 2.46 -10.21 -12.98
CA THR A 90 1.69 -9.88 -11.78
C THR A 90 1.17 -11.15 -11.09
N GLU A 91 0.61 -12.06 -11.88
CA GLU A 91 0.13 -13.34 -11.37
C GLU A 91 1.25 -14.13 -10.68
N ASP A 92 2.40 -14.21 -11.32
CA ASP A 92 3.55 -14.92 -10.76
C ASP A 92 4.01 -14.30 -9.45
N TYR A 93 4.02 -12.98 -9.36
CA TYR A 93 4.40 -12.29 -8.13
C TYR A 93 3.41 -12.55 -7.00
N ILE A 94 2.12 -12.45 -7.29
CA ILE A 94 1.07 -12.65 -6.29
C ILE A 94 1.05 -14.10 -5.79
N THR A 95 1.26 -15.06 -6.67
CA THR A 95 1.24 -16.48 -6.31
C THR A 95 2.57 -16.99 -5.75
N GLY A 96 3.59 -16.15 -5.68
CA GLY A 96 4.89 -16.53 -5.16
C GLY A 96 5.73 -17.37 -6.12
N ARG A 97 5.38 -17.40 -7.38
CA ARG A 97 6.14 -18.14 -8.41
C ARG A 97 7.27 -17.33 -9.01
N PHE A 98 7.45 -16.14 -8.50
CA PHE A 98 8.42 -15.21 -9.00
C PHE A 98 9.77 -15.47 -8.34
N GLY A 99 10.78 -15.73 -9.11
CA GLY A 99 12.08 -15.96 -8.51
C GLY A 99 13.06 -16.60 -9.42
#